data_ef7fc88ddd67c92712f025ca4edb26b8
#
_entry.id   ef7fc88ddd67c92712f025ca4edb26b8
#
_cell.length_a   1.000
_cell.length_b   1.000
_cell.length_c   1.000
_cell.angle_alpha   90.00
_cell.angle_beta   90.00
_cell.angle_gamma   90.00
#
_symmetry.space_group_name_H-M   'P 1'
#
loop_
_entity.id
_entity.type
_entity.pdbx_description
1 polymer ?
#
loop_
_entity_poly.entity_id
_entity_poly.type
_entity_poly.pdbx_seq_one_letter_code
_entity_poly.pdbx_strand_id
1 'polypeptide(L)'
;MIKNELNQKLQLTCIVCALLSGTNYLHANGKWSDRHEKEIIPTVKKLTEEGIHINGTVRDSQGEPLSGVNIVIKGQTIGTTTDIDGNYFLEVPSRSSILVFTYIGFEEQEIVVGNQININLNMHEISTGLNEVVVVGYGSQKRASIVGSITTIEPQVLSQGTTRALSNNLAGNVAGVIAVQRSGEPGADGSNFWIRGISSFQGAGTSPLVLVDGIERTLDDLNPAEIESFSVLKDASASAVYGVRGANGVILVQTKRGKLGKPTVNVHFEQSFTQPTKLPQYIGSAEYLTLLNEIAKDNGQQQSPYSQETIDHYINRTDPDLYPDVNWMDLITKDFAMNQRADITVNGGSDILRYAVVGSYYGEQGIFERDKSQSWNSGTHLNKFNLRSNVDINITKTTQLTVSVGGYLQEMNKMAISSMMHFREHSRPLHSYIRPIIKKMIISIFQ
;
A
#
# COMPACT_ATOMS: atom_id res chain seq x y z
N MET A 1 -4.54 -23.08 31.28
CA MET A 1 -4.71 -23.44 29.86
C MET A 1 -4.23 -22.33 28.90
N ILE A 2 -4.47 -21.07 29.20
CA ILE A 2 -4.12 -19.90 28.33
C ILE A 2 -2.62 -19.65 28.18
N LYS A 3 -1.78 -20.03 29.14
CA LYS A 3 -0.33 -19.81 29.11
C LYS A 3 0.43 -20.73 28.11
N ASN A 4 -0.14 -21.88 27.79
CA ASN A 4 0.50 -22.83 26.84
C ASN A 4 0.22 -22.49 25.38
N GLU A 5 -0.91 -21.90 25.05
CA GLU A 5 -1.21 -21.44 23.69
C GLU A 5 -0.38 -20.22 23.29
N LEU A 6 -0.06 -19.33 24.24
CA LEU A 6 0.78 -18.16 23.98
C LEU A 6 2.22 -18.56 23.65
N ASN A 7 2.75 -19.58 24.32
CA ASN A 7 4.10 -20.09 24.06
C ASN A 7 4.20 -20.84 22.73
N GLN A 8 3.15 -21.53 22.28
CA GLN A 8 3.15 -22.16 20.95
C GLN A 8 3.10 -21.14 19.82
N LYS A 9 2.34 -20.04 19.98
CA LYS A 9 2.31 -18.94 19.01
C LYS A 9 3.63 -18.18 18.95
N LEU A 10 4.32 -17.99 20.07
CA LEU A 10 5.64 -17.37 20.11
C LEU A 10 6.71 -18.26 19.45
N GLN A 11 6.65 -19.58 19.61
CA GLN A 11 7.59 -20.49 18.97
C GLN A 11 7.40 -20.56 17.45
N LEU A 12 6.16 -20.46 16.94
CA LEU A 12 5.92 -20.41 15.50
C LEU A 12 6.46 -19.12 14.86
N THR A 13 6.36 -18.01 15.57
CA THR A 13 6.87 -16.71 15.10
C THR A 13 8.40 -16.67 15.08
N CYS A 14 9.07 -17.30 16.05
CA CYS A 14 10.53 -17.43 16.07
C CYS A 14 11.08 -18.34 14.97
N ILE A 15 10.36 -19.39 14.57
CA ILE A 15 10.79 -20.30 13.49
C ILE A 15 10.75 -19.60 12.13
N VAL A 16 9.76 -18.74 11.90
CA VAL A 16 9.69 -17.94 10.66
C VAL A 16 10.78 -16.86 10.60
N CYS A 17 11.14 -16.25 11.72
CA CYS A 17 12.26 -15.29 11.79
C CYS A 17 13.63 -15.96 11.66
N ALA A 18 13.81 -17.18 12.13
CA ALA A 18 15.09 -17.92 12.05
C ALA A 18 15.40 -18.42 10.63
N LEU A 19 14.39 -18.57 9.77
CA LEU A 19 14.56 -18.95 8.36
C LEU A 19 14.95 -17.78 7.45
N LEU A 20 14.82 -16.53 7.93
CA LEU A 20 15.14 -15.31 7.18
C LEU A 20 16.50 -14.68 7.57
N SER A 21 17.19 -15.18 8.60
CA SER A 21 18.47 -14.62 9.07
C SER A 21 19.67 -15.56 8.83
N GLY A 22 19.74 -16.16 7.66
CA GLY A 22 20.91 -16.94 7.20
C GLY A 22 22.06 -16.02 6.77
N THR A 23 22.66 -15.27 7.69
CA THR A 23 23.94 -14.59 7.45
C THR A 23 25.09 -15.40 8.08
N ASN A 24 25.85 -16.07 7.22
CA ASN A 24 27.11 -16.68 7.59
C ASN A 24 28.14 -15.62 7.97
N TYR A 25 28.47 -15.50 9.26
CA TYR A 25 29.68 -14.84 9.72
C TYR A 25 30.86 -15.82 9.61
N LEU A 26 31.66 -15.69 8.57
CA LEU A 26 32.99 -16.29 8.50
C LEU A 26 33.97 -15.35 9.22
N HIS A 27 34.43 -15.78 10.38
CA HIS A 27 35.58 -15.20 11.07
C HIS A 27 36.85 -15.70 10.39
N ALA A 28 37.56 -14.83 9.71
CA ALA A 28 38.90 -15.08 9.22
C ALA A 28 39.91 -14.41 10.13
N ASN A 29 40.46 -15.20 11.07
CA ASN A 29 41.74 -14.91 11.72
C ASN A 29 42.84 -15.64 10.95
N GLY A 30 43.68 -14.93 10.20
CA GLY A 30 44.85 -15.49 9.54
C GLY A 30 46.01 -14.52 9.59
N LYS A 31 47.04 -14.95 10.36
CA LYS A 31 48.34 -14.26 10.49
C LYS A 31 49.05 -14.18 9.15
N TRP A 32 49.61 -13.03 8.86
CA TRP A 32 50.62 -12.85 7.81
C TRP A 32 51.92 -13.56 8.22
N SER A 33 52.48 -14.37 7.33
CA SER A 33 53.88 -14.77 7.31
C SER A 33 54.36 -14.72 5.87
N ASP A 34 55.37 -13.90 5.66
CA ASP A 34 56.14 -13.76 4.42
C ASP A 34 56.79 -15.10 4.04
N ARG A 35 56.56 -15.51 2.83
CA ARG A 35 57.49 -16.46 2.17
C ARG A 35 57.48 -16.17 0.66
N HIS A 36 58.60 -15.63 0.16
CA HIS A 36 58.92 -15.56 -1.23
C HIS A 36 58.95 -16.97 -1.84
N GLU A 37 58.20 -17.21 -2.88
CA GLU A 37 58.43 -18.31 -3.77
C GLU A 37 58.09 -17.94 -5.22
N LYS A 38 58.98 -18.34 -6.09
CA LYS A 38 59.11 -17.90 -7.50
C LYS A 38 57.91 -18.17 -8.35
N GLU A 39 57.58 -17.18 -9.17
CA GLU A 39 56.65 -17.28 -10.31
C GLU A 39 57.07 -18.38 -11.26
N ILE A 40 56.16 -19.36 -11.47
CA ILE A 40 56.06 -20.14 -12.69
C ILE A 40 54.76 -19.72 -13.35
N ILE A 41 54.86 -18.85 -14.36
CA ILE A 41 53.74 -18.46 -15.20
C ILE A 41 53.45 -19.62 -16.17
N PRO A 42 52.30 -20.32 -16.04
CA PRO A 42 51.83 -21.10 -17.17
C PRO A 42 51.29 -20.17 -18.21
N THR A 43 51.92 -20.08 -19.35
CA THR A 43 51.40 -19.43 -20.57
C THR A 43 50.04 -20.09 -20.90
N VAL A 44 48.98 -19.54 -20.44
CA VAL A 44 47.62 -19.84 -20.93
C VAL A 44 47.52 -19.29 -22.33
N LYS A 45 47.63 -20.18 -23.30
CA LYS A 45 47.38 -19.93 -24.71
C LYS A 45 45.90 -19.51 -24.78
N LYS A 46 45.65 -18.21 -24.83
CA LYS A 46 44.33 -17.62 -25.09
C LYS A 46 43.92 -18.07 -26.50
N LEU A 47 43.11 -19.14 -26.55
CA LEU A 47 42.35 -19.45 -27.74
C LEU A 47 41.41 -18.29 -27.93
N THR A 48 41.72 -17.38 -28.83
CA THR A 48 40.78 -16.45 -29.41
C THR A 48 39.75 -17.30 -30.13
N GLU A 49 38.61 -17.62 -29.49
CA GLU A 49 37.42 -18.04 -30.21
C GLU A 49 37.06 -16.85 -31.10
N GLU A 50 37.15 -17.05 -32.41
CA GLU A 50 36.65 -16.07 -33.37
C GLU A 50 35.15 -15.89 -33.11
N GLY A 51 34.75 -14.65 -32.76
CA GLY A 51 33.33 -14.35 -32.47
C GLY A 51 32.48 -14.70 -33.69
N ILE A 52 31.32 -15.23 -33.44
CA ILE A 52 30.36 -15.62 -34.47
C ILE A 52 29.59 -14.34 -34.87
N HIS A 53 29.72 -13.96 -36.12
CA HIS A 53 29.00 -12.81 -36.68
C HIS A 53 27.57 -13.22 -37.05
N ILE A 54 26.60 -12.56 -36.42
CA ILE A 54 25.16 -12.75 -36.69
C ILE A 54 24.64 -11.48 -37.32
N ASN A 55 23.84 -11.62 -38.34
CA ASN A 55 23.09 -10.55 -38.98
C ASN A 55 21.63 -10.94 -39.14
N GLY A 56 20.75 -9.98 -39.39
CA GLY A 56 19.35 -10.23 -39.64
C GLY A 56 18.54 -8.95 -39.74
N THR A 57 17.24 -9.14 -39.94
CA THR A 57 16.26 -8.04 -40.02
C THR A 57 15.19 -8.21 -39.00
N VAL A 58 14.75 -7.11 -38.39
CA VAL A 58 13.61 -7.08 -37.47
C VAL A 58 12.47 -6.29 -38.11
N ARG A 59 11.30 -6.90 -38.16
CA ARG A 59 10.09 -6.34 -38.75
C ARG A 59 8.91 -6.45 -37.80
N ASP A 60 7.88 -5.67 -38.03
CA ASP A 60 6.61 -5.82 -37.35
C ASP A 60 5.73 -6.94 -37.94
N SER A 61 4.52 -7.12 -37.40
CA SER A 61 3.55 -8.11 -37.88
C SER A 61 2.98 -7.76 -39.25
N GLN A 62 3.16 -6.55 -39.78
CA GLN A 62 2.73 -6.09 -41.09
C GLN A 62 3.87 -6.17 -42.13
N GLY A 63 5.08 -6.50 -41.69
CA GLY A 63 6.26 -6.61 -42.55
C GLY A 63 7.06 -5.32 -42.68
N GLU A 64 6.69 -4.25 -41.97
CA GLU A 64 7.43 -2.98 -41.93
C GLU A 64 8.71 -3.11 -41.09
N PRO A 65 9.85 -2.50 -41.52
CA PRO A 65 11.10 -2.58 -40.78
C PRO A 65 11.02 -1.80 -39.47
N LEU A 66 11.53 -2.38 -38.37
CA LEU A 66 11.60 -1.75 -37.07
C LEU A 66 13.00 -1.19 -36.79
N SER A 67 13.14 0.13 -36.80
CA SER A 67 14.37 0.85 -36.47
C SER A 67 14.51 1.08 -34.96
N GLY A 68 15.72 0.89 -34.42
CA GLY A 68 16.00 1.15 -33.01
C GLY A 68 15.62 0.02 -32.04
N VAL A 69 15.36 -1.18 -32.56
CA VAL A 69 15.16 -2.38 -31.72
C VAL A 69 16.47 -2.68 -30.99
N ASN A 70 16.43 -2.80 -29.67
CA ASN A 70 17.59 -3.13 -28.87
C ASN A 70 17.76 -4.66 -28.83
N ILE A 71 18.95 -5.14 -29.17
CA ILE A 71 19.33 -6.55 -29.24
C ILE A 71 20.50 -6.80 -28.31
N VAL A 72 20.31 -7.59 -27.26
CA VAL A 72 21.34 -7.83 -26.22
C VAL A 72 21.54 -9.32 -26.03
N ILE A 73 22.78 -9.73 -25.75
CA ILE A 73 23.07 -11.12 -25.36
C ILE A 73 22.64 -11.31 -23.91
N LYS A 74 21.77 -12.28 -23.64
CA LYS A 74 21.23 -12.56 -22.31
C LYS A 74 22.33 -12.76 -21.28
N GLY A 75 22.30 -11.95 -20.20
CA GLY A 75 23.31 -12.00 -19.13
C GLY A 75 24.63 -11.31 -19.44
N GLN A 76 24.73 -10.56 -20.56
CA GLN A 76 25.91 -9.78 -20.94
C GLN A 76 25.53 -8.34 -21.24
N THR A 77 26.53 -7.46 -21.26
CA THR A 77 26.36 -6.04 -21.66
C THR A 77 26.63 -5.80 -23.15
N ILE A 78 26.80 -6.87 -23.93
CA ILE A 78 27.08 -6.82 -25.37
C ILE A 78 25.76 -6.79 -26.11
N GLY A 79 25.56 -5.81 -26.96
CA GLY A 79 24.35 -5.63 -27.75
C GLY A 79 24.53 -4.67 -28.91
N THR A 80 23.49 -4.57 -29.72
CA THR A 80 23.39 -3.67 -30.87
C THR A 80 21.97 -3.15 -31.03
N THR A 81 21.76 -2.21 -31.95
CA THR A 81 20.40 -1.74 -32.30
C THR A 81 20.19 -1.87 -33.80
N THR A 82 18.93 -2.03 -34.22
CA THR A 82 18.59 -2.06 -35.66
C THR A 82 18.71 -0.69 -36.31
N ASP A 83 19.15 -0.67 -37.57
CA ASP A 83 19.22 0.51 -38.43
C ASP A 83 17.80 0.92 -38.93
N ILE A 84 17.76 1.94 -39.82
CA ILE A 84 16.54 2.50 -40.43
C ILE A 84 15.76 1.46 -41.28
N ASP A 85 16.43 0.47 -41.83
CA ASP A 85 15.87 -0.59 -42.65
C ASP A 85 15.56 -1.86 -41.81
N GLY A 86 15.73 -1.77 -40.48
CA GLY A 86 15.52 -2.86 -39.55
C GLY A 86 16.63 -3.89 -39.49
N ASN A 87 17.80 -3.64 -40.14
CA ASN A 87 18.93 -4.56 -40.15
C ASN A 87 19.78 -4.39 -38.89
N TYR A 88 20.38 -5.50 -38.44
CA TYR A 88 21.34 -5.48 -37.35
C TYR A 88 22.54 -6.39 -37.62
N PHE A 89 23.63 -6.10 -36.94
CA PHE A 89 24.83 -6.91 -36.90
C PHE A 89 25.32 -7.03 -35.46
N LEU A 90 25.62 -8.25 -35.01
CA LEU A 90 26.10 -8.52 -33.66
C LEU A 90 27.12 -9.66 -33.67
N GLU A 91 28.22 -9.48 -32.98
CA GLU A 91 29.21 -10.53 -32.72
C GLU A 91 28.86 -11.24 -31.38
N VAL A 92 28.71 -12.57 -31.45
CA VAL A 92 28.34 -13.39 -30.27
C VAL A 92 29.45 -14.37 -29.92
N PRO A 93 29.73 -14.60 -28.64
CA PRO A 93 30.85 -15.45 -28.21
C PRO A 93 30.60 -16.94 -28.43
N SER A 94 29.35 -17.38 -28.52
CA SER A 94 29.00 -18.81 -28.60
C SER A 94 27.69 -19.05 -29.34
N ARG A 95 27.54 -20.23 -29.96
CA ARG A 95 26.30 -20.69 -30.58
C ARG A 95 25.18 -20.94 -29.56
N SER A 96 25.52 -21.13 -28.28
CA SER A 96 24.55 -21.23 -27.19
C SER A 96 24.06 -19.88 -26.66
N SER A 97 24.57 -18.75 -27.19
CA SER A 97 24.10 -17.42 -26.81
C SER A 97 22.64 -17.23 -27.13
N ILE A 98 21.91 -16.56 -26.24
CA ILE A 98 20.51 -16.18 -26.41
C ILE A 98 20.46 -14.68 -26.68
N LEU A 99 19.86 -14.30 -27.80
CA LEU A 99 19.61 -12.91 -28.15
C LEU A 99 18.24 -12.50 -27.58
N VAL A 100 18.20 -11.37 -26.91
CA VAL A 100 16.98 -10.75 -26.37
C VAL A 100 16.68 -9.51 -27.19
N PHE A 101 15.52 -9.48 -27.84
CA PHE A 101 15.03 -8.39 -28.67
C PHE A 101 14.01 -7.60 -27.86
N THR A 102 14.27 -6.30 -27.65
CA THR A 102 13.36 -5.41 -26.91
C THR A 102 13.09 -4.14 -27.71
N TYR A 103 11.82 -3.77 -27.82
CA TYR A 103 11.39 -2.53 -28.46
C TYR A 103 10.14 -1.97 -27.78
N ILE A 104 10.04 -0.64 -27.69
CA ILE A 104 8.92 0.03 -27.02
C ILE A 104 7.61 -0.27 -27.77
N GLY A 105 6.64 -0.86 -27.07
CA GLY A 105 5.34 -1.24 -27.66
C GLY A 105 5.29 -2.63 -28.27
N PHE A 106 6.38 -3.41 -28.19
CA PHE A 106 6.47 -4.77 -28.73
C PHE A 106 6.82 -5.78 -27.65
N GLU A 107 6.35 -7.02 -27.81
CA GLU A 107 6.63 -8.12 -26.88
C GLU A 107 8.12 -8.51 -26.96
N GLU A 108 8.77 -8.66 -25.79
CA GLU A 108 10.14 -9.14 -25.71
C GLU A 108 10.26 -10.56 -26.24
N GLN A 109 11.24 -10.81 -27.11
CA GLN A 109 11.46 -12.13 -27.70
C GLN A 109 12.90 -12.59 -27.48
N GLU A 110 13.05 -13.87 -27.12
CA GLU A 110 14.34 -14.53 -26.91
C GLU A 110 14.60 -15.58 -28.00
N ILE A 111 15.77 -15.50 -28.65
CA ILE A 111 16.16 -16.45 -29.70
C ILE A 111 17.55 -17.03 -29.39
N VAL A 112 17.65 -18.35 -29.41
CA VAL A 112 18.96 -19.05 -29.33
C VAL A 112 19.63 -19.00 -30.70
N VAL A 113 20.88 -18.56 -30.74
CA VAL A 113 21.65 -18.42 -31.99
C VAL A 113 21.80 -19.75 -32.75
N GLY A 114 22.20 -20.82 -32.09
CA GLY A 114 22.33 -22.15 -32.70
C GLY A 114 23.30 -22.13 -33.88
N ASN A 115 22.87 -22.71 -34.99
CA ASN A 115 23.65 -22.76 -36.23
C ASN A 115 23.29 -21.67 -37.23
N GLN A 116 22.44 -20.73 -36.86
CA GLN A 116 21.96 -19.67 -37.74
C GLN A 116 22.97 -18.49 -37.72
N ILE A 117 23.31 -18.00 -38.90
CA ILE A 117 24.15 -16.81 -39.10
C ILE A 117 23.24 -15.60 -39.44
N ASN A 118 22.07 -15.90 -40.01
CA ASN A 118 21.09 -14.86 -40.34
C ASN A 118 19.80 -15.17 -39.55
N ILE A 119 19.43 -14.26 -38.66
CA ILE A 119 18.26 -14.40 -37.77
C ILE A 119 17.31 -13.23 -38.05
N ASN A 120 16.26 -13.52 -38.81
CA ASN A 120 15.19 -12.57 -39.08
C ASN A 120 14.07 -12.78 -38.09
N LEU A 121 13.52 -11.69 -37.56
CA LEU A 121 12.50 -11.71 -36.50
C LEU A 121 11.33 -10.81 -36.89
N ASN A 122 10.11 -11.31 -36.68
CA ASN A 122 8.91 -10.49 -36.67
C ASN A 122 8.47 -10.28 -35.23
N MET A 123 8.50 -9.03 -34.79
CA MET A 123 8.02 -8.66 -33.44
C MET A 123 6.51 -8.45 -33.45
N HIS A 124 5.88 -8.87 -32.36
CA HIS A 124 4.46 -8.66 -32.17
C HIS A 124 4.24 -7.42 -31.29
N GLU A 125 3.38 -6.52 -31.75
CA GLU A 125 2.99 -5.37 -30.95
C GLU A 125 2.31 -5.84 -29.66
N ILE A 126 2.71 -5.27 -28.54
CA ILE A 126 1.95 -5.41 -27.29
C ILE A 126 0.64 -4.65 -27.52
N SER A 127 -0.42 -5.35 -27.86
CA SER A 127 -1.75 -4.75 -28.02
C SER A 127 -2.35 -4.39 -26.64
N THR A 128 -1.69 -3.49 -25.93
CA THR A 128 -2.09 -3.01 -24.60
C THR A 128 -3.34 -2.12 -24.65
N GLY A 129 -3.80 -1.71 -25.81
CA GLY A 129 -4.91 -0.76 -25.94
C GLY A 129 -6.24 -1.30 -26.48
N LEU A 130 -6.24 -2.40 -27.25
CA LEU A 130 -7.44 -2.83 -27.98
C LEU A 130 -8.17 -4.04 -27.37
N ASN A 131 -7.54 -4.76 -26.45
CA ASN A 131 -8.11 -5.91 -25.75
C ASN A 131 -8.38 -5.67 -24.26
N GLU A 132 -8.27 -4.43 -23.78
CA GLU A 132 -8.65 -4.13 -22.41
C GLU A 132 -10.16 -4.40 -22.26
N VAL A 133 -10.45 -5.43 -21.49
CA VAL A 133 -11.82 -5.85 -21.18
C VAL A 133 -12.23 -5.12 -19.91
N VAL A 134 -13.27 -4.32 -20.01
CA VAL A 134 -13.85 -3.61 -18.87
C VAL A 134 -15.09 -4.34 -18.43
N VAL A 135 -15.24 -4.50 -17.13
CA VAL A 135 -16.47 -5.08 -16.55
C VAL A 135 -17.59 -4.08 -16.63
N VAL A 136 -18.70 -4.49 -17.21
CA VAL A 136 -19.91 -3.69 -17.35
C VAL A 136 -21.11 -4.51 -16.89
N GLY A 137 -21.77 -4.09 -15.85
CA GLY A 137 -22.95 -4.76 -15.36
C GLY A 137 -22.68 -6.24 -14.99
N TYR A 138 -23.40 -7.13 -15.64
CA TYR A 138 -23.26 -8.60 -15.45
C TYR A 138 -22.33 -9.28 -16.45
N GLY A 139 -21.48 -8.51 -17.16
CA GLY A 139 -20.60 -9.07 -18.18
C GLY A 139 -19.31 -8.26 -18.35
N SER A 140 -18.48 -8.71 -19.27
CA SER A 140 -17.27 -8.02 -19.68
C SER A 140 -17.39 -7.58 -21.14
N GLN A 141 -17.05 -6.33 -21.44
CA GLN A 141 -17.03 -5.79 -22.79
C GLN A 141 -15.66 -5.19 -23.12
N LYS A 142 -15.30 -5.20 -24.40
CA LYS A 142 -14.08 -4.51 -24.84
C LYS A 142 -14.26 -3.01 -24.62
N ARG A 143 -13.25 -2.35 -24.08
CA ARG A 143 -13.25 -0.90 -23.77
C ARG A 143 -13.68 -0.06 -24.98
N ALA A 144 -13.26 -0.44 -26.17
CA ALA A 144 -13.62 0.26 -27.41
C ALA A 144 -15.12 0.23 -27.76
N SER A 145 -15.90 -0.68 -27.19
CA SER A 145 -17.36 -0.82 -27.45
C SER A 145 -18.25 -0.17 -26.39
N ILE A 146 -17.66 0.49 -25.39
CA ILE A 146 -18.41 1.09 -24.27
C ILE A 146 -18.76 2.53 -24.59
N VAL A 147 -20.05 2.84 -24.64
CA VAL A 147 -20.58 4.18 -24.90
C VAL A 147 -20.60 5.09 -23.65
N GLY A 148 -20.45 4.51 -22.46
CA GLY A 148 -20.50 5.24 -21.18
C GLY A 148 -19.14 5.72 -20.67
N SER A 149 -19.13 6.76 -19.81
CA SER A 149 -17.91 7.19 -19.13
C SER A 149 -17.53 6.23 -18.01
N ILE A 150 -16.66 5.28 -18.34
CA ILE A 150 -16.07 4.32 -17.39
C ILE A 150 -14.62 4.69 -17.18
N THR A 151 -14.22 4.79 -15.91
CA THR A 151 -12.80 4.95 -15.55
C THR A 151 -12.31 3.68 -14.90
N THR A 152 -11.34 3.03 -15.51
CA THR A 152 -10.62 1.90 -14.93
C THR A 152 -9.37 2.44 -14.25
N ILE A 153 -9.05 1.91 -13.08
CA ILE A 153 -7.87 2.26 -12.30
C ILE A 153 -7.01 1.00 -12.18
N GLU A 154 -5.74 1.16 -12.42
CA GLU A 154 -4.79 0.09 -12.18
C GLU A 154 -4.69 -0.22 -10.68
N PRO A 155 -4.72 -1.50 -10.26
CA PRO A 155 -4.64 -1.88 -8.86
C PRO A 155 -3.42 -1.35 -8.13
N GLN A 156 -2.30 -1.16 -8.84
CA GLN A 156 -1.07 -0.58 -8.31
C GLN A 156 -1.27 0.85 -7.78
N VAL A 157 -2.10 1.65 -8.43
CA VAL A 157 -2.42 3.01 -7.99
C VAL A 157 -3.17 2.98 -6.66
N LEU A 158 -4.07 1.99 -6.47
CA LEU A 158 -4.81 1.81 -5.23
C LEU A 158 -3.93 1.31 -4.07
N SER A 159 -2.79 0.71 -4.36
CA SER A 159 -1.83 0.23 -3.34
C SER A 159 -0.78 1.26 -2.95
N GLN A 160 -0.67 2.40 -3.65
CA GLN A 160 0.33 3.44 -3.37
C GLN A 160 0.08 4.21 -2.07
N GLY A 161 -1.13 4.17 -1.54
CA GLY A 161 -1.45 4.81 -0.26
C GLY A 161 -1.01 3.96 0.93
N THR A 162 -0.44 4.62 1.94
CA THR A 162 -0.06 3.96 3.21
C THR A 162 -1.25 3.67 4.11
N THR A 163 -2.43 4.18 3.78
CA THR A 163 -3.65 4.01 4.56
C THR A 163 -4.31 2.66 4.28
N ARG A 164 -4.98 2.10 5.29
CA ARG A 164 -5.75 0.87 5.17
C ARG A 164 -6.95 1.03 4.25
N ALA A 165 -7.66 2.14 4.38
CA ALA A 165 -8.91 2.39 3.70
C ALA A 165 -8.69 2.70 2.22
N LEU A 166 -9.19 1.83 1.33
CA LEU A 166 -9.13 2.05 -0.12
C LEU A 166 -9.84 3.31 -0.58
N SER A 167 -10.89 3.73 0.15
CA SER A 167 -11.63 4.95 -0.14
C SER A 167 -10.75 6.22 -0.11
N ASN A 168 -9.68 6.24 0.70
CA ASN A 168 -8.73 7.36 0.75
C ASN A 168 -7.94 7.51 -0.55
N ASN A 169 -7.66 6.41 -1.23
CA ASN A 169 -6.88 6.40 -2.46
C ASN A 169 -7.72 6.76 -3.71
N LEU A 170 -9.02 6.99 -3.56
CA LEU A 170 -9.87 7.45 -4.67
C LEU A 170 -9.67 8.93 -4.97
N ALA A 171 -9.40 9.75 -3.95
CA ALA A 171 -9.16 11.17 -4.11
C ALA A 171 -7.93 11.45 -4.96
N GLY A 172 -8.06 12.26 -5.98
CA GLY A 172 -6.97 12.60 -6.91
C GLY A 172 -6.65 11.53 -7.96
N ASN A 173 -6.95 10.25 -7.71
CA ASN A 173 -6.68 9.14 -8.65
C ASN A 173 -7.86 8.84 -9.57
N VAL A 174 -9.08 9.23 -9.19
CA VAL A 174 -10.29 8.97 -9.96
C VAL A 174 -10.93 10.30 -10.37
N ALA A 175 -10.83 10.66 -11.62
CA ALA A 175 -11.47 11.87 -12.13
C ALA A 175 -12.99 11.87 -11.85
N GLY A 176 -13.53 12.94 -11.22
CA GLY A 176 -14.94 13.06 -10.87
C GLY A 176 -15.36 12.36 -9.59
N VAL A 177 -14.42 11.81 -8.81
CA VAL A 177 -14.66 11.33 -7.44
C VAL A 177 -14.17 12.38 -6.46
N ILE A 178 -15.02 12.73 -5.52
CA ILE A 178 -14.70 13.57 -4.37
C ILE A 178 -14.67 12.65 -3.16
N ALA A 179 -13.56 12.61 -2.42
CA ALA A 179 -13.45 11.85 -1.19
C ALA A 179 -12.99 12.76 -0.05
N VAL A 180 -13.59 12.58 1.12
CA VAL A 180 -13.31 13.37 2.31
C VAL A 180 -13.04 12.43 3.48
N GLN A 181 -11.80 12.39 3.92
CA GLN A 181 -11.39 11.71 5.15
C GLN A 181 -11.64 12.64 6.33
N ARG A 182 -12.44 12.21 7.30
CA ARG A 182 -12.79 13.00 8.49
C ARG A 182 -11.97 12.69 9.71
N SER A 183 -11.38 11.50 9.74
CA SER A 183 -10.57 11.01 10.87
C SER A 183 -9.36 10.25 10.32
N GLY A 184 -8.24 10.32 11.04
CA GLY A 184 -7.08 9.45 10.86
C GLY A 184 -6.95 8.40 11.96
N GLU A 185 -8.01 8.19 12.76
CA GLU A 185 -8.00 7.20 13.83
C GLU A 185 -8.01 5.79 13.24
N PRO A 186 -7.17 4.87 13.75
CA PRO A 186 -7.16 3.48 13.32
C PRO A 186 -8.54 2.86 13.28
N GLY A 187 -8.94 2.36 12.09
CA GLY A 187 -10.25 1.76 11.86
C GLY A 187 -11.42 2.74 11.68
N ALA A 188 -11.20 4.05 11.77
CA ALA A 188 -12.17 5.11 11.44
C ALA A 188 -11.60 6.09 10.39
N ASP A 189 -10.58 5.66 9.68
CA ASP A 189 -9.79 6.41 8.69
C ASP A 189 -10.40 6.40 7.28
N GLY A 190 -11.53 5.72 7.05
CA GLY A 190 -12.21 5.66 5.75
C GLY A 190 -12.77 7.01 5.31
N SER A 191 -12.70 7.28 4.01
CA SER A 191 -13.29 8.47 3.39
C SER A 191 -14.74 8.27 3.01
N ASN A 192 -15.56 9.28 3.25
CA ASN A 192 -16.82 9.42 2.53
C ASN A 192 -16.53 9.90 1.11
N PHE A 193 -17.08 9.25 0.11
CA PHE A 193 -16.82 9.60 -1.27
C PHE A 193 -18.10 9.67 -2.11
N TRP A 194 -18.09 10.49 -3.15
CA TRP A 194 -19.19 10.73 -4.07
C TRP A 194 -18.65 10.79 -5.50
N ILE A 195 -19.46 10.29 -6.43
CA ILE A 195 -19.14 10.32 -7.86
C ILE A 195 -19.98 11.42 -8.50
N ARG A 196 -19.32 12.48 -9.01
CA ARG A 196 -19.96 13.65 -9.62
C ARG A 196 -20.97 14.37 -8.71
N GLY A 197 -20.88 14.20 -7.40
CA GLY A 197 -21.76 14.80 -6.41
C GLY A 197 -22.86 13.86 -5.92
N ILE A 198 -23.84 14.42 -5.23
CA ILE A 198 -24.98 13.69 -4.66
C ILE A 198 -26.19 13.88 -5.58
N SER A 199 -26.71 12.79 -6.15
CA SER A 199 -27.86 12.81 -7.06
C SER A 199 -29.17 12.33 -6.41
N SER A 200 -29.11 11.83 -5.16
CA SER A 200 -30.29 11.35 -4.44
C SER A 200 -30.63 12.25 -3.24
N PHE A 201 -31.93 12.32 -2.88
CA PHE A 201 -32.37 13.00 -1.66
C PHE A 201 -32.01 12.18 -0.42
N GLN A 202 -31.92 12.86 0.74
CA GLN A 202 -31.75 12.22 2.03
C GLN A 202 -32.81 11.13 2.25
N GLY A 203 -32.38 9.91 2.54
CA GLY A 203 -33.24 8.75 2.76
C GLY A 203 -33.01 7.58 1.81
N ALA A 204 -32.56 7.85 0.57
CA ALA A 204 -32.24 6.78 -0.40
C ALA A 204 -30.75 6.35 -0.39
N GLY A 205 -29.95 6.93 0.53
CA GLY A 205 -28.50 6.77 0.54
C GLY A 205 -27.81 7.75 -0.42
N THR A 206 -26.70 8.32 -0.01
CA THR A 206 -25.91 9.28 -0.80
C THR A 206 -24.62 8.68 -1.33
N SER A 207 -24.26 7.49 -0.86
CA SER A 207 -23.03 6.79 -1.23
C SER A 207 -23.18 6.04 -2.55
N PRO A 208 -22.13 5.95 -3.38
CA PRO A 208 -22.09 5.09 -4.54
C PRO A 208 -22.26 3.61 -4.16
N LEU A 209 -22.83 2.83 -5.08
CA LEU A 209 -22.95 1.39 -4.93
C LEU A 209 -21.58 0.73 -5.20
N VAL A 210 -21.08 -0.05 -4.26
CA VAL A 210 -19.82 -0.81 -4.42
C VAL A 210 -20.14 -2.27 -4.58
N LEU A 211 -19.74 -2.87 -5.70
CA LEU A 211 -19.90 -4.28 -6.00
C LEU A 211 -18.55 -4.98 -6.15
N VAL A 212 -18.34 -5.99 -5.34
CA VAL A 212 -17.13 -6.83 -5.37
C VAL A 212 -17.55 -8.21 -5.90
N ASP A 213 -17.08 -8.56 -7.07
CA ASP A 213 -17.50 -9.77 -7.81
C ASP A 213 -19.03 -9.88 -7.92
N GLY A 214 -19.73 -8.74 -8.08
CA GLY A 214 -21.19 -8.65 -8.20
C GLY A 214 -21.95 -8.60 -6.87
N ILE A 215 -21.26 -8.68 -5.72
CA ILE A 215 -21.87 -8.63 -4.40
C ILE A 215 -21.58 -7.28 -3.76
N GLU A 216 -22.59 -6.63 -3.18
CA GLU A 216 -22.44 -5.37 -2.48
C GLU A 216 -21.59 -5.52 -1.22
N ARG A 217 -20.55 -4.70 -1.11
CA ARG A 217 -19.62 -4.68 0.03
C ARG A 217 -19.12 -3.27 0.30
N THR A 218 -18.57 -3.09 1.49
CA THR A 218 -17.82 -1.88 1.85
C THR A 218 -16.45 -1.92 1.18
N LEU A 219 -16.05 -0.81 0.54
CA LEU A 219 -14.76 -0.71 -0.16
C LEU A 219 -13.57 -0.92 0.79
N ASP A 220 -13.66 -0.36 2.00
CA ASP A 220 -12.59 -0.39 3.00
C ASP A 220 -12.40 -1.76 3.69
N ASP A 221 -13.27 -2.74 3.38
CA ASP A 221 -13.08 -4.12 3.82
C ASP A 221 -12.10 -4.90 2.95
N LEU A 222 -11.82 -4.40 1.74
CA LEU A 222 -10.93 -5.04 0.79
C LEU A 222 -9.46 -4.70 1.05
N ASN A 223 -8.58 -5.64 0.71
CA ASN A 223 -7.16 -5.37 0.58
C ASN A 223 -6.81 -5.08 -0.89
N PRO A 224 -5.98 -4.07 -1.21
CA PRO A 224 -5.53 -3.80 -2.58
C PRO A 224 -4.93 -5.04 -3.28
N ALA A 225 -4.25 -5.90 -2.53
CA ALA A 225 -3.65 -7.13 -3.07
C ALA A 225 -4.68 -8.13 -3.61
N GLU A 226 -5.96 -8.05 -3.19
CA GLU A 226 -7.04 -8.91 -3.69
C GLU A 226 -7.57 -8.45 -5.06
N ILE A 227 -7.32 -7.20 -5.47
CA ILE A 227 -7.97 -6.55 -6.60
C ILE A 227 -7.23 -6.88 -7.90
N GLU A 228 -7.96 -7.32 -8.92
CA GLU A 228 -7.49 -7.47 -10.29
C GLU A 228 -7.89 -6.27 -11.16
N SER A 229 -9.13 -5.76 -10.99
CA SER A 229 -9.59 -4.57 -11.71
C SER A 229 -10.54 -3.73 -10.86
N PHE A 230 -10.49 -2.42 -11.09
CA PHE A 230 -11.31 -1.44 -10.41
C PHE A 230 -11.91 -0.48 -11.45
N SER A 231 -13.23 -0.45 -11.56
CA SER A 231 -13.94 0.34 -12.56
C SER A 231 -15.01 1.21 -11.91
N VAL A 232 -15.09 2.47 -12.32
CA VAL A 232 -16.06 3.44 -11.81
C VAL A 232 -17.02 3.82 -12.94
N LEU A 233 -18.29 3.47 -12.78
CA LEU A 233 -19.39 3.85 -13.67
C LEU A 233 -19.95 5.17 -13.20
N LYS A 234 -19.72 6.23 -13.99
CA LYS A 234 -20.06 7.61 -13.61
C LYS A 234 -21.35 8.11 -14.27
N ASP A 235 -21.74 7.52 -15.40
CA ASP A 235 -22.89 7.94 -16.17
C ASP A 235 -24.11 7.07 -15.89
N ALA A 236 -25.29 7.67 -15.95
CA ALA A 236 -26.56 6.99 -15.78
C ALA A 236 -26.77 5.86 -16.81
N SER A 237 -26.27 6.03 -18.04
CA SER A 237 -26.32 4.99 -19.07
C SER A 237 -25.52 3.73 -18.69
N ALA A 238 -24.35 3.90 -18.07
CA ALA A 238 -23.52 2.78 -17.62
C ALA A 238 -24.05 2.13 -16.32
N SER A 239 -24.67 2.93 -15.43
CA SER A 239 -25.21 2.46 -14.15
C SER A 239 -26.68 2.02 -14.19
N ALA A 240 -27.39 2.21 -15.32
CA ALA A 240 -28.83 1.91 -15.48
C ALA A 240 -29.19 0.45 -15.15
N VAL A 241 -28.27 -0.49 -15.40
CA VAL A 241 -28.46 -1.92 -15.09
C VAL A 241 -28.68 -2.17 -13.60
N TYR A 242 -28.20 -1.26 -12.74
CA TYR A 242 -28.32 -1.36 -11.26
C TYR A 242 -29.53 -0.59 -10.71
N GLY A 243 -30.35 -0.01 -11.61
CA GLY A 243 -31.57 0.70 -11.24
C GLY A 243 -31.32 1.88 -10.30
N VAL A 244 -32.23 2.11 -9.38
CA VAL A 244 -32.20 3.21 -8.41
C VAL A 244 -30.93 3.19 -7.53
N ARG A 245 -30.39 2.02 -7.23
CA ARG A 245 -29.19 1.87 -6.41
C ARG A 245 -27.92 2.39 -7.12
N GLY A 246 -27.93 2.43 -8.46
CA GLY A 246 -26.85 2.97 -9.28
C GLY A 246 -26.91 4.48 -9.49
N ALA A 247 -27.91 5.19 -8.94
CA ALA A 247 -28.13 6.62 -9.19
C ALA A 247 -26.95 7.53 -8.77
N ASN A 248 -26.24 7.17 -7.69
CA ASN A 248 -25.07 7.89 -7.22
C ASN A 248 -23.74 7.38 -7.83
N GLY A 249 -23.82 6.58 -8.90
CA GLY A 249 -22.70 5.90 -9.51
C GLY A 249 -22.43 4.52 -8.91
N VAL A 250 -21.64 3.72 -9.63
CA VAL A 250 -21.33 2.35 -9.25
C VAL A 250 -19.82 2.12 -9.33
N ILE A 251 -19.26 1.49 -8.30
CA ILE A 251 -17.88 1.00 -8.30
C ILE A 251 -17.94 -0.52 -8.47
N LEU A 252 -17.25 -1.00 -9.50
CA LEU A 252 -17.10 -2.42 -9.79
C LEU A 252 -15.67 -2.85 -9.45
N VAL A 253 -15.55 -3.78 -8.54
CA VAL A 253 -14.28 -4.38 -8.17
C VAL A 253 -14.30 -5.85 -8.55
N GLN A 254 -13.31 -6.27 -9.33
CA GLN A 254 -13.04 -7.67 -9.54
C GLN A 254 -11.85 -8.12 -8.74
N THR A 255 -11.97 -9.27 -8.11
CA THR A 255 -10.87 -9.87 -7.37
C THR A 255 -10.04 -10.79 -8.24
N LYS A 256 -8.77 -10.97 -7.88
CA LYS A 256 -7.82 -11.80 -8.63
C LYS A 256 -8.34 -13.22 -8.82
N ARG A 257 -8.21 -13.70 -10.04
CA ARG A 257 -8.56 -15.08 -10.41
C ARG A 257 -7.34 -15.87 -10.83
N GLY A 258 -7.49 -17.19 -10.81
CA GLY A 258 -6.44 -18.12 -11.21
C GLY A 258 -6.06 -17.95 -12.68
N LYS A 259 -4.76 -17.95 -12.97
CA LYS A 259 -4.19 -17.91 -14.32
C LYS A 259 -3.62 -19.27 -14.68
N LEU A 260 -3.66 -19.60 -15.98
CA LEU A 260 -2.99 -20.81 -16.47
C LEU A 260 -1.47 -20.68 -16.27
N GLY A 261 -0.85 -21.73 -15.78
CA GLY A 261 0.59 -21.77 -15.61
C GLY A 261 1.04 -22.37 -14.28
N LYS A 262 2.36 -22.39 -14.11
CA LYS A 262 2.98 -22.85 -12.84
C LYS A 262 2.55 -21.92 -11.71
N PRO A 263 2.43 -22.44 -10.47
CA PRO A 263 2.14 -21.61 -9.32
C PRO A 263 3.17 -20.49 -9.16
N THR A 264 2.68 -19.27 -9.02
CA THR A 264 3.48 -18.09 -8.68
C THR A 264 3.12 -17.64 -7.27
N VAL A 265 4.14 -17.32 -6.48
CA VAL A 265 3.98 -16.80 -5.12
C VAL A 265 4.60 -15.41 -5.08
N ASN A 266 3.79 -14.42 -4.76
CA ASN A 266 4.24 -13.05 -4.54
C ASN A 266 4.06 -12.72 -3.06
N VAL A 267 5.12 -12.21 -2.44
CA VAL A 267 5.11 -11.73 -1.06
C VAL A 267 5.46 -10.25 -1.07
N HIS A 268 4.62 -9.45 -0.44
CA HIS A 268 4.84 -8.02 -0.26
C HIS A 268 4.84 -7.71 1.23
N PHE A 269 5.83 -6.93 1.67
CA PHE A 269 5.90 -6.40 3.03
C PHE A 269 6.19 -4.92 2.98
N GLU A 270 5.43 -4.16 3.74
CA GLU A 270 5.56 -2.71 3.84
C GLU A 270 5.54 -2.30 5.32
N GLN A 271 6.48 -1.44 5.69
CA GLN A 271 6.52 -0.75 6.97
C GLN A 271 6.41 0.74 6.72
N SER A 272 5.42 1.39 7.30
CA SER A 272 5.23 2.84 7.18
C SER A 272 5.23 3.53 8.54
N PHE A 273 5.61 4.81 8.54
CA PHE A 273 5.60 5.69 9.69
C PHE A 273 4.67 6.85 9.38
N THR A 274 3.71 7.08 10.25
CA THR A 274 2.76 8.19 10.13
C THR A 274 2.98 9.18 11.26
N GLN A 275 2.92 10.46 10.95
CA GLN A 275 3.01 11.53 11.91
C GLN A 275 1.91 12.56 11.66
N PRO A 276 1.45 13.28 12.69
CA PRO A 276 0.52 14.38 12.50
C PRO A 276 1.14 15.46 11.61
N THR A 277 0.43 15.88 10.58
CA THR A 277 0.88 16.98 9.70
C THR A 277 0.86 18.33 10.41
N LYS A 278 -0.03 18.48 11.39
CA LYS A 278 -0.15 19.68 12.23
C LYS A 278 -0.82 19.29 13.55
N LEU A 279 -0.21 19.71 14.64
CA LEU A 279 -0.81 19.68 15.97
C LEU A 279 -1.20 21.10 16.38
N PRO A 280 -2.29 21.29 17.16
CA PRO A 280 -2.61 22.56 17.75
C PRO A 280 -1.45 23.04 18.66
N GLN A 281 -1.10 24.29 18.53
CA GLN A 281 -0.16 24.93 19.45
C GLN A 281 -0.96 25.75 20.46
N TYR A 282 -0.70 25.50 21.72
CA TYR A 282 -1.33 26.22 22.83
C TYR A 282 -0.31 27.12 23.51
N ILE A 283 -0.79 28.27 23.96
CA ILE A 283 0.01 29.19 24.77
C ILE A 283 0.31 28.56 26.14
N GLY A 284 1.46 28.87 26.69
CA GLY A 284 1.85 28.43 28.04
C GLY A 284 1.02 29.07 29.14
N SER A 285 1.12 28.54 30.37
CA SER A 285 0.33 29.00 31.51
C SER A 285 0.60 30.46 31.85
N ALA A 286 1.84 30.92 31.81
CA ALA A 286 2.21 32.31 32.09
C ALA A 286 1.57 33.27 31.06
N GLU A 287 1.65 32.96 29.76
CA GLU A 287 1.09 33.78 28.70
C GLU A 287 -0.44 33.80 28.79
N TYR A 288 -1.08 32.66 29.09
CA TYR A 288 -2.50 32.57 29.31
C TYR A 288 -3.01 33.45 30.45
N LEU A 289 -2.32 33.44 31.63
CA LEU A 289 -2.69 34.25 32.76
C LEU A 289 -2.50 35.76 32.48
N THR A 290 -1.43 36.10 31.75
CA THR A 290 -1.18 37.47 31.29
C THR A 290 -2.33 37.95 30.40
N LEU A 291 -2.74 37.14 29.41
CA LEU A 291 -3.85 37.45 28.52
C LEU A 291 -5.17 37.63 29.29
N LEU A 292 -5.44 36.79 30.30
CA LEU A 292 -6.62 36.97 31.16
C LEU A 292 -6.61 38.28 31.94
N ASN A 293 -5.43 38.71 32.44
CA ASN A 293 -5.29 40.03 33.10
C ASN A 293 -5.52 41.18 32.13
N GLU A 294 -5.04 41.07 30.88
CA GLU A 294 -5.33 42.06 29.82
C GLU A 294 -6.79 42.16 29.51
N ILE A 295 -7.48 41.03 29.31
CA ILE A 295 -8.92 40.97 29.04
C ILE A 295 -9.71 41.57 30.23
N ALA A 296 -9.33 41.30 31.46
CA ALA A 296 -9.98 41.83 32.64
C ALA A 296 -9.86 43.37 32.69
N LYS A 297 -8.65 43.88 32.41
CA LYS A 297 -8.40 45.33 32.31
C LYS A 297 -9.23 45.97 31.21
N ASP A 298 -9.31 45.37 30.03
CA ASP A 298 -10.11 45.88 28.91
C ASP A 298 -11.63 45.88 29.21
N ASN A 299 -12.08 44.94 30.03
CA ASN A 299 -13.43 44.86 30.56
C ASN A 299 -13.71 45.83 31.72
N GLY A 300 -12.76 46.71 32.05
CA GLY A 300 -12.89 47.73 33.09
C GLY A 300 -12.76 47.24 34.51
N GLN A 301 -12.18 46.03 34.71
CA GLN A 301 -11.87 45.54 36.07
C GLN A 301 -10.68 46.30 36.62
N GLN A 302 -10.84 46.84 37.82
CA GLN A 302 -9.77 47.62 38.49
C GLN A 302 -8.65 46.73 39.06
N GLN A 303 -8.91 45.45 39.26
CA GLN A 303 -7.96 44.53 39.88
C GLN A 303 -7.73 43.38 38.93
N SER A 304 -6.46 43.06 38.65
CA SER A 304 -6.06 41.90 37.86
C SER A 304 -6.45 40.59 38.57
N PRO A 305 -7.11 39.65 37.88
CA PRO A 305 -7.46 38.35 38.43
C PRO A 305 -6.28 37.54 38.97
N TYR A 306 -5.10 37.74 38.39
CA TYR A 306 -3.86 37.03 38.75
C TYR A 306 -2.75 38.01 39.09
N SER A 307 -2.06 37.77 40.21
CA SER A 307 -0.91 38.60 40.63
C SER A 307 0.29 38.38 39.70
N GLN A 308 1.15 39.41 39.57
CA GLN A 308 2.39 39.29 38.85
C GLN A 308 3.29 38.20 39.46
N GLU A 309 3.32 38.08 40.78
CA GLU A 309 4.06 37.03 41.51
C GLU A 309 3.65 35.63 41.06
N THR A 310 2.34 35.40 40.89
CA THR A 310 1.81 34.12 40.36
C THR A 310 2.32 33.86 38.94
N ILE A 311 2.29 34.85 38.06
CA ILE A 311 2.79 34.74 36.69
C ILE A 311 4.29 34.47 36.67
N ASP A 312 5.06 35.15 37.53
CA ASP A 312 6.51 34.96 37.66
C ASP A 312 6.87 33.54 38.14
N HIS A 313 6.06 32.91 38.99
CA HIS A 313 6.23 31.51 39.37
C HIS A 313 6.11 30.56 38.17
N TYR A 314 5.18 30.80 37.25
CA TYR A 314 5.04 30.01 35.99
C TYR A 314 6.22 30.27 35.05
N ILE A 315 6.64 31.53 34.88
CA ILE A 315 7.80 31.87 34.04
C ILE A 315 9.06 31.21 34.54
N ASN A 316 9.32 31.32 35.84
CA ASN A 316 10.56 30.82 36.48
C ASN A 316 10.49 29.32 36.81
N ARG A 317 9.32 28.66 36.65
CA ARG A 317 9.08 27.26 37.00
C ARG A 317 9.52 26.89 38.40
N THR A 318 9.22 27.78 39.37
CA THR A 318 9.75 27.72 40.75
C THR A 318 9.28 26.47 41.49
N ASP A 319 8.02 26.06 41.30
CA ASP A 319 7.44 24.85 41.86
C ASP A 319 6.51 24.22 40.83
N PRO A 320 6.98 23.20 40.07
CA PRO A 320 6.20 22.58 39.02
C PRO A 320 4.97 21.83 39.51
N ASP A 321 4.89 21.46 40.79
CA ASP A 321 3.73 20.79 41.36
C ASP A 321 2.62 21.79 41.73
N LEU A 322 2.99 22.99 42.16
CA LEU A 322 2.06 24.05 42.51
C LEU A 322 1.70 24.93 41.31
N TYR A 323 2.67 25.19 40.42
CA TYR A 323 2.54 26.01 39.21
C TYR A 323 2.84 25.19 37.95
N PRO A 324 1.99 24.19 37.58
CA PRO A 324 2.24 23.29 36.44
C PRO A 324 2.06 24.01 35.11
N ASP A 325 3.09 23.92 34.26
CA ASP A 325 3.05 24.38 32.88
C ASP A 325 3.31 23.17 31.96
N VAL A 326 2.22 22.49 31.55
CA VAL A 326 2.29 21.21 30.86
C VAL A 326 1.88 21.41 29.41
N ASN A 327 2.74 21.04 28.47
CA ASN A 327 2.36 20.86 27.07
C ASN A 327 1.60 19.52 26.92
N TRP A 328 0.27 19.60 26.91
CA TRP A 328 -0.57 18.42 26.83
C TRP A 328 -0.41 17.69 25.50
N MET A 329 -0.13 18.40 24.40
CA MET A 329 0.06 17.76 23.11
C MET A 329 1.28 16.85 23.12
N ASP A 330 2.42 17.33 23.63
CA ASP A 330 3.64 16.52 23.73
C ASP A 330 3.50 15.35 24.71
N LEU A 331 2.64 15.53 25.74
CA LEU A 331 2.42 14.49 26.74
C LEU A 331 1.55 13.33 26.22
N ILE A 332 0.53 13.64 25.40
CA ILE A 332 -0.47 12.64 24.98
C ILE A 332 -0.25 12.10 23.56
N THR A 333 0.63 12.72 22.78
CA THR A 333 0.87 12.29 21.40
C THR A 333 2.30 11.76 21.21
N LYS A 334 2.42 10.78 20.31
CA LYS A 334 3.70 10.29 19.81
C LYS A 334 4.15 11.15 18.64
N ASP A 335 5.46 11.24 18.45
CA ASP A 335 6.04 11.88 17.26
C ASP A 335 5.63 11.15 15.98
N PHE A 336 5.55 9.81 16.05
CA PHE A 336 5.12 8.97 14.94
C PHE A 336 4.41 7.70 15.43
N ALA A 337 3.57 7.14 14.57
CA ALA A 337 2.96 5.83 14.72
C ALA A 337 3.45 4.90 13.62
N MET A 338 3.47 3.59 13.88
CA MET A 338 3.93 2.57 12.93
C MET A 338 2.75 1.80 12.35
N ASN A 339 2.78 1.60 11.03
CA ASN A 339 1.83 0.76 10.32
C ASN A 339 2.60 -0.33 9.56
N GLN A 340 2.04 -1.53 9.52
CA GLN A 340 2.65 -2.69 8.88
C GLN A 340 1.64 -3.34 7.95
N ARG A 341 2.09 -3.71 6.75
CA ARG A 341 1.30 -4.50 5.80
C ARG A 341 2.13 -5.69 5.33
N ALA A 342 1.51 -6.86 5.29
CA ALA A 342 2.11 -8.05 4.73
C ALA A 342 1.06 -8.77 3.89
N ASP A 343 1.37 -9.02 2.62
CA ASP A 343 0.46 -9.66 1.67
C ASP A 343 1.15 -10.87 1.03
N ILE A 344 0.44 -11.97 0.93
CA ILE A 344 0.87 -13.18 0.21
C ILE A 344 -0.18 -13.48 -0.83
N THR A 345 0.23 -13.53 -2.11
CA THR A 345 -0.62 -13.91 -3.22
C THR A 345 -0.07 -15.16 -3.87
N VAL A 346 -0.89 -16.21 -3.95
CA VAL A 346 -0.57 -17.46 -4.66
C VAL A 346 -1.55 -17.57 -5.82
N ASN A 347 -1.02 -17.69 -7.04
CA ASN A 347 -1.82 -17.78 -8.26
C ASN A 347 -1.26 -18.87 -9.15
N GLY A 348 -2.14 -19.68 -9.75
CA GLY A 348 -1.73 -20.73 -10.66
C GLY A 348 -2.91 -21.53 -11.19
N GLY A 349 -2.62 -22.50 -12.02
CA GLY A 349 -3.66 -23.40 -12.48
C GLY A 349 -3.34 -24.17 -13.76
N SER A 350 -4.21 -25.11 -14.04
CA SER A 350 -4.26 -25.91 -15.25
C SER A 350 -5.55 -25.61 -16.03
N ASP A 351 -5.75 -26.31 -17.13
CA ASP A 351 -7.02 -26.23 -17.90
C ASP A 351 -8.24 -26.69 -17.09
N ILE A 352 -8.03 -27.56 -16.09
CA ILE A 352 -9.09 -28.10 -15.25
C ILE A 352 -9.36 -27.23 -14.03
N LEU A 353 -8.31 -26.78 -13.36
CA LEU A 353 -8.39 -26.04 -12.08
C LEU A 353 -7.51 -24.79 -12.13
N ARG A 354 -8.10 -23.64 -11.84
CA ARG A 354 -7.37 -22.38 -11.66
C ARG A 354 -7.69 -21.83 -10.28
N TYR A 355 -6.71 -21.24 -9.62
CA TYR A 355 -6.89 -20.70 -8.29
C TYR A 355 -6.07 -19.43 -8.07
N ALA A 356 -6.64 -18.55 -7.27
CA ALA A 356 -5.95 -17.39 -6.69
C ALA A 356 -6.27 -17.34 -5.20
N VAL A 357 -5.26 -17.31 -4.38
CA VAL A 357 -5.38 -17.18 -2.92
C VAL A 357 -4.58 -15.97 -2.49
N VAL A 358 -5.23 -15.07 -1.75
CA VAL A 358 -4.61 -13.87 -1.18
C VAL A 358 -4.84 -13.89 0.32
N GLY A 359 -3.74 -13.89 1.07
CA GLY A 359 -3.73 -13.67 2.51
C GLY A 359 -3.07 -12.35 2.82
N SER A 360 -3.63 -11.55 3.72
CA SER A 360 -3.04 -10.28 4.09
C SER A 360 -3.19 -9.97 5.56
N TYR A 361 -2.22 -9.25 6.08
CA TYR A 361 -2.21 -8.68 7.41
C TYR A 361 -1.97 -7.17 7.31
N TYR A 362 -2.72 -6.41 8.09
CA TYR A 362 -2.52 -4.98 8.28
C TYR A 362 -2.58 -4.65 9.78
N GLY A 363 -1.51 -4.07 10.29
CA GLY A 363 -1.40 -3.55 11.64
C GLY A 363 -1.22 -2.04 11.65
N GLU A 364 -2.00 -1.33 12.44
CA GLU A 364 -1.96 0.12 12.56
C GLU A 364 -1.97 0.55 14.02
N GLN A 365 -1.10 1.49 14.37
CA GLN A 365 -1.05 2.10 15.68
C GLN A 365 -1.56 3.54 15.62
N GLY A 366 -2.26 3.97 16.65
CA GLY A 366 -2.66 5.37 16.81
C GLY A 366 -1.54 6.24 17.35
N ILE A 367 -1.71 7.55 17.13
CA ILE A 367 -0.74 8.59 17.53
C ILE A 367 -0.75 8.90 19.03
N PHE A 368 -1.76 8.44 19.77
CA PHE A 368 -1.84 8.74 21.21
C PHE A 368 -0.92 7.83 22.02
N GLU A 369 -0.24 8.40 22.99
CA GLU A 369 0.59 7.67 23.93
C GLU A 369 -0.26 6.69 24.76
N ARG A 370 0.34 5.54 25.03
CA ARG A 370 -0.25 4.55 25.92
C ARG A 370 -0.01 4.95 27.38
N ASP A 371 -1.06 4.94 28.17
CA ASP A 371 -0.89 5.02 29.64
C ASP A 371 -0.25 3.71 30.16
N LYS A 372 1.03 3.79 30.54
CA LYS A 372 1.83 2.66 31.02
C LYS A 372 1.46 2.26 32.45
N SER A 373 0.70 3.10 33.17
CA SER A 373 0.24 2.79 34.53
C SER A 373 -0.93 1.76 34.54
N GLN A 374 -1.59 1.59 33.39
CA GLN A 374 -2.71 0.68 33.25
C GLN A 374 -2.25 -0.74 32.90
N SER A 375 -2.93 -1.74 33.46
CA SER A 375 -2.69 -3.15 33.16
C SER A 375 -3.18 -3.56 31.76
N TRP A 376 -4.05 -2.77 31.15
CA TRP A 376 -4.59 -2.96 29.80
C TRP A 376 -3.98 -1.97 28.82
N ASN A 377 -4.11 -2.27 27.51
CA ASN A 377 -3.58 -1.38 26.48
C ASN A 377 -4.56 -0.23 26.20
N SER A 378 -4.25 0.97 26.70
CA SER A 378 -5.04 2.19 26.47
C SER A 378 -4.81 2.83 25.10
N GLY A 379 -3.77 2.42 24.37
CA GLY A 379 -3.45 2.95 23.04
C GLY A 379 -4.41 2.43 21.98
N THR A 380 -4.75 3.29 21.02
CA THR A 380 -5.54 2.87 19.85
C THR A 380 -4.68 2.00 18.93
N HIS A 381 -5.23 0.89 18.49
CA HIS A 381 -4.60 0.03 17.49
C HIS A 381 -5.63 -0.79 16.72
N LEU A 382 -5.26 -1.17 15.53
CA LEU A 382 -6.04 -2.03 14.65
C LEU A 382 -5.14 -3.15 14.13
N ASN A 383 -5.63 -4.40 14.18
CA ASN A 383 -5.08 -5.54 13.47
C ASN A 383 -6.16 -6.11 12.56
N LYS A 384 -5.88 -6.26 11.28
CA LYS A 384 -6.81 -6.80 10.31
C LYS A 384 -6.16 -7.90 9.51
N PHE A 385 -6.82 -9.05 9.44
CA PHE A 385 -6.39 -10.21 8.64
C PHE A 385 -7.45 -10.43 7.57
N ASN A 386 -7.07 -10.42 6.31
CA ASN A 386 -7.94 -10.74 5.19
C ASN A 386 -7.52 -12.07 4.57
N LEU A 387 -8.51 -12.85 4.15
CA LEU A 387 -8.31 -14.05 3.34
C LEU A 387 -9.30 -14.03 2.19
N ARG A 388 -8.78 -14.23 0.98
CA ARG A 388 -9.58 -14.46 -0.23
C ARG A 388 -9.07 -15.68 -0.97
N SER A 389 -10.00 -16.52 -1.43
CA SER A 389 -9.70 -17.66 -2.26
C SER A 389 -10.73 -17.72 -3.40
N ASN A 390 -10.26 -17.65 -4.62
CA ASN A 390 -11.05 -17.81 -5.84
C ASN A 390 -10.57 -19.07 -6.56
N VAL A 391 -11.49 -19.99 -6.81
CA VAL A 391 -11.20 -21.27 -7.47
C VAL A 391 -12.19 -21.47 -8.60
N ASP A 392 -11.69 -21.67 -9.80
CA ASP A 392 -12.46 -21.99 -11.01
C ASP A 392 -12.14 -23.42 -11.45
N ILE A 393 -13.16 -24.26 -11.55
CA ILE A 393 -13.03 -25.68 -11.89
C ILE A 393 -13.83 -25.95 -13.16
N ASN A 394 -13.18 -26.36 -14.22
CA ASN A 394 -13.82 -26.82 -15.45
C ASN A 394 -14.20 -28.30 -15.31
N ILE A 395 -15.44 -28.55 -14.89
CA ILE A 395 -15.97 -29.93 -14.71
C ILE A 395 -16.10 -30.64 -16.06
N THR A 396 -16.57 -29.91 -17.05
CA THR A 396 -16.66 -30.36 -18.45
C THR A 396 -16.26 -29.21 -19.36
N LYS A 397 -16.19 -29.44 -20.69
CA LYS A 397 -15.93 -28.38 -21.66
C LYS A 397 -16.99 -27.26 -21.67
N THR A 398 -18.19 -27.56 -21.15
CA THR A 398 -19.34 -26.63 -21.15
C THR A 398 -19.78 -26.24 -19.73
N THR A 399 -19.22 -26.86 -18.69
CA THR A 399 -19.63 -26.63 -17.31
C THR A 399 -18.43 -26.20 -16.45
N GLN A 400 -18.53 -25.01 -15.91
CA GLN A 400 -17.56 -24.45 -14.98
C GLN A 400 -18.19 -24.23 -13.61
N LEU A 401 -17.48 -24.62 -12.55
CA LEU A 401 -17.82 -24.30 -11.16
C LEU A 401 -16.85 -23.22 -10.68
N THR A 402 -17.39 -22.10 -10.22
CA THR A 402 -16.63 -21.02 -9.60
C THR A 402 -16.97 -20.98 -8.12
N VAL A 403 -15.95 -21.05 -7.28
CA VAL A 403 -16.06 -20.93 -5.83
C VAL A 403 -15.23 -19.74 -5.37
N SER A 404 -15.88 -18.75 -4.78
CA SER A 404 -15.22 -17.56 -4.21
C SER A 404 -15.51 -17.47 -2.74
N VAL A 405 -14.46 -17.51 -1.93
CA VAL A 405 -14.52 -17.37 -0.47
C VAL A 405 -13.69 -16.17 -0.08
N GLY A 406 -14.25 -15.27 0.71
CA GLY A 406 -13.52 -14.10 1.21
C GLY A 406 -14.09 -13.64 2.54
N GLY A 407 -13.21 -13.22 3.41
CA GLY A 407 -13.55 -12.68 4.72
C GLY A 407 -12.39 -12.01 5.38
N TYR A 408 -12.67 -11.35 6.49
CA TYR A 408 -11.64 -10.73 7.32
C TYR A 408 -11.92 -10.91 8.80
N LEU A 409 -10.86 -10.89 9.59
CA LEU A 409 -10.90 -10.77 11.05
C LEU A 409 -10.27 -9.44 11.41
N GLN A 410 -10.98 -8.63 12.19
CA GLN A 410 -10.50 -7.33 12.65
C GLN A 410 -10.54 -7.27 14.17
N GLU A 411 -9.40 -6.97 14.77
CA GLU A 411 -9.25 -6.66 16.18
C GLU A 411 -8.90 -5.18 16.32
N MET A 412 -9.66 -4.45 17.09
CA MET A 412 -9.48 -3.01 17.22
C MET A 412 -9.70 -2.57 18.66
N ASN A 413 -8.76 -1.76 19.15
CA ASN A 413 -8.92 -1.03 20.40
C ASN A 413 -9.17 0.45 20.08
N LYS A 414 -10.25 0.99 20.61
CA LYS A 414 -10.63 2.39 20.46
C LYS A 414 -10.66 3.08 21.80
N MET A 415 -10.42 4.38 21.79
CA MET A 415 -10.73 5.20 22.95
C MET A 415 -12.24 5.21 23.20
N ALA A 416 -12.67 5.22 24.47
CA ALA A 416 -14.08 5.31 24.85
C ALA A 416 -14.72 6.64 24.38
N ILE A 417 -13.90 7.70 24.29
CA ILE A 417 -14.27 9.02 23.79
C ILE A 417 -13.58 9.19 22.43
N SER A 418 -14.31 9.72 21.42
CA SER A 418 -13.71 9.92 20.10
C SER A 418 -12.47 10.82 20.22
N SER A 419 -11.45 10.56 19.40
CA SER A 419 -10.19 11.32 19.36
C SER A 419 -10.42 12.83 19.26
N MET A 420 -11.46 13.25 18.53
CA MET A 420 -11.84 14.65 18.39
C MET A 420 -12.34 15.27 19.70
N MET A 421 -13.07 14.51 20.54
CA MET A 421 -13.49 14.95 21.87
C MET A 421 -12.31 14.98 22.83
N HIS A 422 -11.41 14.00 22.74
CA HIS A 422 -10.21 13.94 23.56
C HIS A 422 -9.33 15.18 23.33
N PHE A 423 -9.05 15.54 22.08
CA PHE A 423 -8.38 16.81 21.73
C PHE A 423 -9.13 18.03 22.28
N ARG A 424 -10.45 18.05 22.19
CA ARG A 424 -11.27 19.19 22.61
C ARG A 424 -11.33 19.35 24.13
N GLU A 425 -11.28 18.27 24.89
CA GLU A 425 -11.26 18.32 26.37
C GLU A 425 -9.89 18.75 26.89
N HIS A 426 -8.80 18.25 26.30
CA HIS A 426 -7.45 18.61 26.70
C HIS A 426 -6.99 19.97 26.13
N SER A 427 -7.69 20.52 25.15
CA SER A 427 -7.43 21.84 24.57
C SER A 427 -8.15 22.99 25.27
N ARG A 428 -8.97 22.72 26.29
CA ARG A 428 -9.51 23.78 27.12
C ARG A 428 -8.41 24.30 28.03
N PRO A 429 -8.29 25.65 28.22
CA PRO A 429 -7.23 26.25 29.02
C PRO A 429 -7.49 26.04 30.52
N LEU A 430 -7.33 24.83 30.98
CA LEU A 430 -7.39 24.44 32.40
C LEU A 430 -5.98 24.11 32.91
N HIS A 431 -4.96 24.64 32.27
CA HIS A 431 -3.57 24.29 32.51
C HIS A 431 -3.09 24.59 33.97
N SER A 432 -3.66 25.58 34.63
CA SER A 432 -3.13 26.04 35.93
C SER A 432 -3.74 25.35 37.13
N TYR A 433 -4.85 24.65 37.02
CA TYR A 433 -5.58 24.19 38.22
C TYR A 433 -5.57 22.66 38.46
N ILE A 434 -5.00 21.85 37.56
CA ILE A 434 -5.46 20.46 37.50
C ILE A 434 -4.46 19.42 37.99
N ARG A 435 -3.16 19.68 38.08
CA ARG A 435 -2.19 18.64 38.50
C ARG A 435 -2.43 18.10 39.93
N PRO A 436 -2.70 18.95 40.95
CA PRO A 436 -3.02 18.43 42.27
C PRO A 436 -4.39 17.72 42.35
N ILE A 437 -5.34 18.18 41.53
CA ILE A 437 -6.70 17.64 41.51
C ILE A 437 -6.79 16.33 40.69
N ILE A 438 -6.08 16.23 39.60
CA ILE A 438 -6.03 15.00 38.79
C ILE A 438 -5.31 13.89 39.51
N LYS A 439 -4.21 14.17 40.24
CA LYS A 439 -3.54 13.16 41.07
C LYS A 439 -4.49 12.62 42.16
N LYS A 440 -5.33 13.48 42.73
CA LYS A 440 -6.37 13.10 43.71
C LYS A 440 -7.62 12.47 43.06
N MET A 441 -8.09 12.97 41.93
CA MET A 441 -9.26 12.43 41.21
C MET A 441 -8.98 11.10 40.51
N ILE A 442 -7.83 10.92 39.89
CA ILE A 442 -7.44 9.63 39.31
C ILE A 442 -7.33 8.57 40.41
N ILE A 443 -6.81 8.92 41.60
CA ILE A 443 -6.78 8.00 42.75
C ILE A 443 -8.17 7.74 43.32
N SER A 444 -9.15 8.65 43.22
CA SER A 444 -10.50 8.49 43.79
C SER A 444 -11.56 7.95 42.80
N ILE A 445 -11.30 7.96 41.51
CA ILE A 445 -12.21 7.37 40.49
C ILE A 445 -11.87 5.89 40.24
N PHE A 446 -10.68 5.44 40.64
CA PHE A 446 -10.22 4.05 40.47
C PHE A 446 -10.02 3.28 41.79
N GLN A 447 -10.51 3.77 42.93
CA GLN A 447 -10.83 2.99 44.14
C GLN A 447 -12.32 2.67 44.19
#